data_bf70bbae5beed89b6631a4026ca0a695
#
_entry.id   bf70bbae5beed89b6631a4026ca0a695
#
_cell.length_a   1.000
_cell.length_b   1.000
_cell.length_c   1.000
_cell.angle_alpha   90.00
_cell.angle_beta   90.00
_cell.angle_gamma   90.00
#
_symmetry.space_group_name_H-M   'P 1'
#
loop_
_entity.id
_entity.type
_entity.pdbx_description
1 polymer ?
#
loop_
_entity_poly.entity_id
_entity_poly.type
_entity_poly.pdbx_seq_one_letter_code
_entity_poly.pdbx_strand_id
1 'polypeptide(L)'
;MAITRLNAFHANPGRGAALRRFLASVITDVRAAPGCRSCELYEALDDPEHFAVVEVWETVEAHKAAGKAIAPARLEEAMTLLASPAVGTYFRHVGGADA
;
A
#
# COMPACT_ATOMS: atom_id res chain seq x y z
N MET A 1 -16.73 9.62 6.83
CA MET A 1 -16.84 8.96 5.54
C MET A 1 -15.52 8.29 5.21
N ALA A 2 -15.55 7.03 4.85
CA ALA A 2 -14.34 6.29 4.54
C ALA A 2 -13.70 6.77 3.24
N ILE A 3 -12.37 6.68 3.17
CA ILE A 3 -11.62 6.99 1.96
C ILE A 3 -10.84 5.75 1.54
N THR A 4 -10.49 5.70 0.27
CA THR A 4 -9.66 4.63 -0.28
C THR A 4 -8.31 5.21 -0.67
N ARG A 5 -7.25 4.54 -0.24
CA ARG A 5 -5.88 4.87 -0.65
C ARG A 5 -5.39 3.78 -1.59
N LEU A 6 -5.00 4.17 -2.78
CA LEU A 6 -4.48 3.24 -3.76
C LEU A 6 -3.02 3.58 -4.01
N ASN A 7 -2.14 2.59 -3.79
CA ASN A 7 -0.70 2.76 -3.96
C ASN A 7 -0.21 1.81 -5.03
N ALA A 8 0.65 2.30 -5.93
CA ALA A 8 1.28 1.48 -6.96
C ALA A 8 2.78 1.39 -6.68
N PHE A 9 3.32 0.19 -6.83
CA PHE A 9 4.73 -0.11 -6.56
C PHE A 9 5.34 -0.86 -7.74
N HIS A 10 6.56 -0.47 -8.12
CA HIS A 10 7.32 -1.18 -9.15
C HIS A 10 8.66 -1.59 -8.56
N ALA A 11 8.95 -2.89 -8.59
CA ALA A 11 10.20 -3.40 -8.07
C ALA A 11 11.36 -3.12 -9.01
N ASN A 12 12.55 -2.98 -8.44
CA ASN A 12 13.77 -3.03 -9.23
C ASN A 12 13.84 -4.37 -9.96
N PRO A 13 14.49 -4.43 -11.15
CA PRO A 13 14.60 -5.68 -11.89
C PRO A 13 15.15 -6.80 -11.02
N GLY A 14 14.45 -7.93 -11.02
CA GLY A 14 14.83 -9.09 -10.24
C GLY A 14 14.44 -9.03 -8.76
N ARG A 15 13.79 -7.95 -8.30
CA ARG A 15 13.44 -7.78 -6.88
C ARG A 15 11.94 -7.96 -6.60
N GLY A 16 11.20 -8.49 -7.57
CA GLY A 16 9.74 -8.65 -7.40
C GLY A 16 9.38 -9.51 -6.20
N ALA A 17 10.01 -10.67 -6.04
CA ALA A 17 9.72 -11.56 -4.92
C ALA A 17 10.08 -10.92 -3.57
N ALA A 18 11.19 -10.19 -3.52
CA ALA A 18 11.60 -9.50 -2.30
C ALA A 18 10.62 -8.38 -1.94
N LEU A 19 10.18 -7.62 -2.93
CA LEU A 19 9.19 -6.56 -2.71
C LEU A 19 7.86 -7.15 -2.25
N ARG A 20 7.43 -8.26 -2.85
CA ARG A 20 6.20 -8.94 -2.46
C ARG A 20 6.24 -9.33 -0.98
N ARG A 21 7.34 -9.91 -0.53
CA ARG A 21 7.49 -10.31 0.90
C ARG A 21 7.48 -9.09 1.81
N PHE A 22 8.18 -8.03 1.40
CA PHE A 22 8.22 -6.79 2.16
C PHE A 22 6.83 -6.19 2.31
N LEU A 23 6.10 -6.05 1.19
CA LEU A 23 4.75 -5.49 1.21
C LEU A 23 3.80 -6.35 2.05
N ALA A 24 3.91 -7.67 1.97
CA ALA A 24 3.07 -8.56 2.77
C ALA A 24 3.28 -8.32 4.26
N SER A 25 4.51 -8.06 4.68
CA SER A 25 4.78 -7.75 6.09
C SER A 25 4.24 -6.39 6.50
N VAL A 26 4.30 -5.41 5.61
CA VAL A 26 3.76 -4.07 5.87
C VAL A 26 2.24 -4.11 5.99
N ILE A 27 1.58 -4.91 5.16
CA ILE A 27 0.12 -5.07 5.19
C ILE A 27 -0.36 -5.47 6.59
N THR A 28 0.35 -6.37 7.25
CA THR A 28 -0.01 -6.81 8.60
C THR A 28 -0.03 -5.64 9.58
N ASP A 29 0.99 -4.78 9.51
CA ASP A 29 1.07 -3.62 10.38
C ASP A 29 0.02 -2.58 10.05
N VAL A 30 -0.22 -2.35 8.75
CA VAL A 30 -1.21 -1.37 8.30
C VAL A 30 -2.62 -1.77 8.74
N ARG A 31 -2.95 -3.06 8.62
CA ARG A 31 -4.27 -3.55 9.05
C ARG A 31 -4.53 -3.32 10.54
N ALA A 32 -3.49 -3.32 11.34
CA ALA A 32 -3.62 -3.12 12.78
C ALA A 32 -3.66 -1.65 13.17
N ALA A 33 -3.42 -0.73 12.23
CA ALA A 33 -3.38 0.69 12.55
C ALA A 33 -4.76 1.26 12.84
N PRO A 34 -4.88 2.19 13.79
CA PRO A 34 -6.16 2.82 14.09
C PRO A 34 -6.77 3.48 12.85
N GLY A 35 -8.04 3.21 12.61
CA GLY A 35 -8.77 3.77 11.48
C GLY A 35 -8.63 3.02 10.17
N CYS A 36 -7.81 1.97 10.11
CA CYS A 36 -7.72 1.13 8.93
C CYS A 36 -8.87 0.13 8.92
N ARG A 37 -9.67 0.15 7.85
CA ARG A 37 -10.78 -0.79 7.67
C ARG A 37 -10.37 -2.01 6.89
N SER A 38 -9.52 -1.84 5.87
CA SER A 38 -9.02 -2.95 5.08
C SER A 38 -7.72 -2.54 4.40
N CYS A 39 -6.92 -3.54 4.07
CA CYS A 39 -5.66 -3.35 3.36
C CYS A 39 -5.38 -4.62 2.58
N GLU A 40 -5.34 -4.54 1.26
CA GLU A 40 -5.17 -5.69 0.38
C GLU A 40 -4.01 -5.46 -0.57
N LEU A 41 -3.24 -6.53 -0.81
CA LEU A 41 -2.10 -6.52 -1.73
C LEU A 41 -2.47 -7.27 -3.00
N TYR A 42 -2.17 -6.66 -4.14
CA TYR A 42 -2.41 -7.25 -5.46
C TYR A 42 -1.13 -7.27 -6.28
N GLU A 43 -0.97 -8.30 -7.09
CA GLU A 43 0.12 -8.39 -8.05
C GLU A 43 -0.47 -8.30 -9.44
N ALA A 44 0.16 -7.54 -10.34
CA ALA A 44 -0.32 -7.43 -11.71
C ALA A 44 -0.19 -8.79 -12.41
N LEU A 45 -1.21 -9.17 -13.18
CA LEU A 45 -1.19 -10.46 -13.86
C LEU A 45 -0.11 -10.57 -14.93
N ASP A 46 0.24 -9.43 -15.53
CA ASP A 46 1.19 -9.38 -16.65
C ASP A 46 2.59 -8.93 -16.24
N ASP A 47 2.81 -8.65 -14.95
CA ASP A 47 4.10 -8.13 -14.49
C ASP A 47 4.33 -8.51 -13.03
N PRO A 48 5.21 -9.50 -12.74
CA PRO A 48 5.47 -9.93 -11.36
C PRO A 48 6.26 -8.93 -10.55
N GLU A 49 6.63 -7.78 -11.13
CA GLU A 49 7.32 -6.71 -10.44
C GLU A 49 6.43 -5.49 -10.20
N HIS A 50 5.15 -5.60 -10.54
CA HIS A 50 4.19 -4.51 -10.35
C HIS A 50 3.12 -4.92 -9.34
N PHE A 51 2.97 -4.13 -8.29
CA PHE A 51 2.03 -4.41 -7.19
C PHE A 51 1.15 -3.20 -6.93
N ALA A 52 -0.02 -3.47 -6.40
CA ALA A 52 -0.92 -2.43 -5.91
C ALA A 52 -1.36 -2.79 -4.50
N VAL A 53 -1.46 -1.77 -3.64
CA VAL A 53 -2.03 -1.92 -2.31
C VAL A 53 -3.26 -1.04 -2.25
N VAL A 54 -4.39 -1.64 -1.91
CA VAL A 54 -5.66 -0.92 -1.80
C VAL A 54 -6.06 -0.91 -0.33
N GLU A 55 -6.18 0.29 0.24
CA GLU A 55 -6.48 0.49 1.64
C GLU A 55 -7.76 1.29 1.79
N VAL A 56 -8.58 0.92 2.77
CA VAL A 56 -9.76 1.70 3.12
C VAL A 56 -9.56 2.20 4.55
N TRP A 57 -9.66 3.51 4.71
CA TRP A 57 -9.43 4.20 5.98
C TRP A 57 -10.66 4.99 6.40
N GLU A 58 -10.86 5.17 7.69
CA GLU A 58 -11.97 5.98 8.18
C GLU A 58 -11.81 7.45 7.78
N THR A 59 -10.55 7.95 7.77
CA THR A 59 -10.25 9.34 7.40
C THR A 59 -8.87 9.42 6.77
N VAL A 60 -8.60 10.51 6.05
CA VAL A 60 -7.26 10.81 5.53
C VAL A 60 -6.27 10.98 6.68
N GLU A 61 -6.70 11.60 7.77
CA GLU A 61 -5.85 11.83 8.93
C GLU A 61 -5.37 10.52 9.55
N ALA A 62 -6.24 9.52 9.61
CA ALA A 62 -5.86 8.20 10.12
C ALA A 62 -4.76 7.57 9.27
N HIS A 63 -4.86 7.66 7.94
CA HIS A 63 -3.83 7.17 7.04
C HIS A 63 -2.51 7.91 7.27
N LYS A 64 -2.56 9.22 7.36
CA LYS A 64 -1.34 10.02 7.57
C LYS A 64 -0.68 9.70 8.89
N ALA A 65 -1.46 9.49 9.93
CA ALA A 65 -0.91 9.12 11.24
C ALA A 65 -0.21 7.77 11.18
N ALA A 66 -0.81 6.80 10.48
CA ALA A 66 -0.20 5.48 10.30
C ALA A 66 1.12 5.58 9.52
N GLY A 67 1.17 6.43 8.50
CA GLY A 67 2.39 6.66 7.72
C GLY A 67 3.52 7.21 8.58
N LYS A 68 3.21 8.11 9.50
CA LYS A 68 4.21 8.68 10.41
C LYS A 68 4.76 7.67 11.41
N ALA A 69 4.04 6.60 11.65
CA ALA A 69 4.45 5.56 12.59
C ALA A 69 5.40 4.53 11.96
N ILE A 70 5.62 4.59 10.65
CA ILE A 70 6.52 3.67 9.97
C ILE A 70 7.96 3.96 10.37
N ALA A 71 8.68 2.91 10.83
CA ALA A 71 10.06 3.07 11.25
C ALA A 71 10.94 3.48 10.05
N PRO A 72 11.92 4.38 10.26
CA PRO A 72 12.82 4.78 9.17
C PRO A 72 13.53 3.62 8.48
N ALA A 73 13.90 2.58 9.23
CA ALA A 73 14.56 1.41 8.64
C ALA A 73 13.66 0.70 7.62
N ARG A 74 12.35 0.71 7.84
CA ARG A 74 11.39 0.11 6.89
C ARG A 74 11.31 0.94 5.61
N LEU A 75 11.37 2.26 5.73
CA LEU A 75 11.37 3.14 4.57
C LEU A 75 12.64 2.96 3.76
N GLU A 76 13.79 2.80 4.43
CA GLU A 76 15.05 2.54 3.74
C GLU A 76 15.03 1.21 3.00
N GLU A 77 14.49 0.18 3.63
CA GLU A 77 14.35 -1.13 3.00
C GLU A 77 13.48 -1.04 1.74
N ALA A 78 12.37 -0.32 1.82
CA ALA A 78 11.50 -0.12 0.66
C ALA A 78 12.27 0.53 -0.50
N MET A 79 13.10 1.53 -0.20
CA MET A 79 13.85 2.25 -1.23
C MET A 79 14.84 1.36 -1.96
N THR A 80 15.36 0.32 -1.33
CA THR A 80 16.27 -0.62 -1.99
C THR A 80 15.55 -1.57 -2.92
N LEU A 81 14.24 -1.72 -2.77
CA LEU A 81 13.43 -2.67 -3.54
C LEU A 81 12.69 -2.02 -4.70
N LEU A 82 12.47 -0.70 -4.64
CA LEU A 82 11.65 0.02 -5.60
C LEU A 82 12.47 0.60 -6.75
N ALA A 83 11.95 0.43 -7.98
CA ALA A 83 12.56 1.03 -9.17
C ALA A 83 12.27 2.53 -9.22
N SER A 84 11.17 2.96 -8.61
CA SER A 84 10.75 4.36 -8.58
C SER A 84 9.95 4.58 -7.30
N PRO A 85 9.77 5.83 -6.86
CA PRO A 85 8.95 6.09 -5.68
C PRO A 85 7.54 5.55 -5.86
N ALA A 86 6.97 5.03 -4.78
CA ALA A 86 5.59 4.57 -4.79
C ALA A 86 4.67 5.76 -5.08
N VAL A 87 3.63 5.50 -5.87
CA VAL A 87 2.63 6.51 -6.21
C VAL A 87 1.36 6.17 -5.46
N GLY A 88 0.88 7.11 -4.64
CA GLY A 88 -0.34 6.90 -3.87
C GLY A 88 -1.35 8.01 -4.14
N THR A 89 -2.63 7.64 -4.19
CA THR A 89 -3.72 8.57 -4.44
C THR A 89 -4.87 8.25 -3.50
N TYR A 90 -5.49 9.31 -2.97
CA TYR A 90 -6.71 9.16 -2.21
C TYR A 90 -7.92 9.21 -3.13
N PHE A 91 -8.85 8.31 -2.89
CA PHE A 91 -10.11 8.25 -3.64
C PHE A 91 -11.29 8.29 -2.67
N ARG A 92 -12.38 8.86 -3.14
CA ARG A 92 -13.66 8.81 -2.48
C ARG A 92 -14.57 7.88 -3.28
N HIS A 93 -15.25 6.99 -2.60
CA HIS A 93 -16.21 6.13 -3.28
C HIS A 93 -17.38 6.97 -3.78
N VAL A 94 -17.70 6.89 -5.06
CA VAL A 94 -18.78 7.67 -5.65
C VAL A 94 -19.89 6.83 -6.24
N GLY A 95 -19.70 5.52 -6.36
CA GLY A 95 -20.70 4.66 -6.90
C GLY A 95 -20.14 3.31 -7.24
N GLY A 96 -20.99 2.40 -7.63
CA GLY A 96 -20.60 1.07 -7.98
C GLY A 96 -21.62 0.10 -7.48
N ALA A 97 -21.51 -1.06 -7.98
CA ALA A 97 -22.50 -1.99 -7.70
C ALA A 97 -22.16 -2.80 -6.54
N ASP A 98 -22.73 -2.54 -5.51
CA ASP A 98 -22.81 -3.47 -4.55
C ASP A 98 -24.00 -4.19 -4.83
N ALA A 99 -24.29 -3.94 -5.82
CA ALA A 99 -25.49 -4.46 -6.34
C ALA A 99 -26.23 -5.24 -5.68
#